data_d907af954b231624f2b3647fbf8e6bc9
#
_entry.id   d907af954b231624f2b3647fbf8e6bc9
#
_cell.length_a   1.000
_cell.length_b   1.000
_cell.length_c   1.000
_cell.angle_alpha   90.00
_cell.angle_beta   90.00
_cell.angle_gamma   90.00
#
_symmetry.space_group_name_H-M   'P 1'
#
loop_
_entity.id
_entity.type
_entity.pdbx_description
1 polymer ?
#
loop_
_entity_poly.entity_id
_entity_poly.type
_entity_poly.pdbx_seq_one_letter_code
_entity_poly.pdbx_strand_id
1 'polypeptide(L)'
;ARVTLRLVGLREGRELNRTFRGRDYATNVLTFVYSDRPLEGDIAICAPVVAREAADRGIERDAHYAHLTVHGMLHLQGFDHVKAADAVRMENLETRILAALGYADPYREVAAPARARPRKPAAKNPPR
;
A
#
# COMPACT_ATOMS: atom_id res chain seq x y z
N ALA A 1 19.43 -0.59 -10.19
CA ALA A 1 17.99 -0.73 -9.97
C ALA A 1 17.25 0.51 -10.49
N ARG A 2 16.07 0.30 -11.05
CA ARG A 2 15.26 1.40 -11.54
C ARG A 2 13.81 1.13 -11.16
N VAL A 3 13.26 1.97 -10.30
CA VAL A 3 11.87 1.83 -9.89
C VAL A 3 11.18 3.16 -10.15
N THR A 4 10.05 3.11 -10.83
CA THR A 4 9.26 4.30 -11.11
C THR A 4 8.03 4.30 -10.22
N LEU A 5 7.82 5.40 -9.52
CA LEU A 5 6.63 5.57 -8.71
C LEU A 5 5.67 6.47 -9.48
N ARG A 6 4.47 5.97 -9.74
CA ARG A 6 3.47 6.72 -10.48
C ARG A 6 2.25 6.94 -9.61
N LEU A 7 1.73 8.15 -9.66
CA LEU A 7 0.45 8.44 -9.03
C LEU A 7 -0.63 8.40 -10.11
N VAL A 8 -1.69 7.67 -9.86
CA VAL A 8 -2.76 7.53 -10.84
C VAL A 8 -4.09 7.92 -10.20
N GLY A 9 -5.06 8.26 -11.04
CA GLY A 9 -6.40 8.57 -10.59
C GLY A 9 -7.27 7.33 -10.56
N LEU A 10 -8.55 7.51 -10.25
CA LEU A 10 -9.47 6.38 -10.08
C LEU A 10 -9.65 5.59 -11.35
N ARG A 11 -9.80 6.27 -12.48
CA ARG A 11 -10.04 5.56 -13.74
C ARG A 11 -8.85 4.70 -14.12
N GLU A 12 -7.67 5.29 -14.14
CA GLU A 12 -6.48 4.53 -14.51
C GLU A 12 -6.19 3.43 -13.49
N GLY A 13 -6.38 3.73 -12.20
CA GLY A 13 -6.16 2.72 -11.16
C GLY A 13 -7.09 1.53 -11.33
N ARG A 14 -8.36 1.79 -11.66
CA ARG A 14 -9.31 0.71 -11.90
C ARG A 14 -8.93 -0.09 -13.14
N GLU A 15 -8.52 0.58 -14.20
CA GLU A 15 -8.13 -0.10 -15.44
C GLU A 15 -6.92 -0.99 -15.22
N LEU A 16 -5.92 -0.50 -14.49
CA LEU A 16 -4.73 -1.28 -14.21
C LEU A 16 -5.07 -2.50 -13.37
N ASN A 17 -5.89 -2.33 -12.35
CA ASN A 17 -6.25 -3.43 -11.47
C ASN A 17 -7.08 -4.47 -12.24
N ARG A 18 -8.00 -4.02 -13.07
CA ARG A 18 -8.81 -4.93 -13.86
C ARG A 18 -7.98 -5.69 -14.87
N THR A 19 -7.11 -5.00 -15.59
CA THR A 19 -6.30 -5.61 -16.65
C THR A 19 -5.29 -6.59 -16.11
N PHE A 20 -4.61 -6.23 -15.01
CA PHE A 20 -3.47 -7.01 -14.54
C PHE A 20 -3.77 -7.89 -13.33
N ARG A 21 -4.88 -7.64 -12.63
CA ARG A 21 -5.23 -8.44 -11.45
C ARG A 21 -6.63 -9.02 -11.54
N GLY A 22 -7.39 -8.68 -12.57
CA GLY A 22 -8.74 -9.20 -12.75
C GLY A 22 -9.76 -8.63 -11.77
N ARG A 23 -9.48 -7.48 -11.17
CA ARG A 23 -10.35 -6.89 -10.17
C ARG A 23 -10.86 -5.54 -10.66
N ASP A 24 -12.17 -5.39 -10.73
CA ASP A 24 -12.77 -4.24 -11.37
C ASP A 24 -13.05 -3.11 -10.37
N TYR A 25 -12.01 -2.63 -9.72
CA TYR A 25 -12.06 -1.47 -8.83
C TYR A 25 -10.64 -0.93 -8.67
N ALA A 26 -10.54 0.33 -8.25
CA ALA A 26 -9.22 0.91 -7.99
C ALA A 26 -8.72 0.47 -6.62
N THR A 27 -7.50 -0.05 -6.57
CA THR A 27 -6.86 -0.39 -5.30
C THR A 27 -5.82 0.67 -4.97
N ASN A 28 -5.26 0.61 -3.76
CA ASN A 28 -4.34 1.66 -3.32
C ASN A 28 -2.97 1.58 -4.00
N VAL A 29 -2.43 0.38 -4.17
CA VAL A 29 -1.08 0.24 -4.75
C VAL A 29 -1.02 -1.02 -5.59
N LEU A 30 -0.33 -0.91 -6.73
CA LEU A 30 -0.03 -2.03 -7.60
C LEU A 30 1.44 -2.01 -7.93
N THR A 31 2.06 -3.17 -7.97
CA THR A 31 3.47 -3.27 -8.33
C THR A 31 3.65 -4.15 -9.56
N PHE A 32 4.60 -3.76 -10.38
CA PHE A 32 4.91 -4.49 -11.62
C PHE A 32 6.41 -4.67 -11.69
N VAL A 33 6.88 -5.93 -11.78
CA VAL A 33 8.30 -6.22 -11.87
C VAL A 33 8.63 -6.57 -13.31
N TYR A 34 9.60 -5.89 -13.88
CA TYR A 34 10.04 -6.16 -15.24
C TYR A 34 11.35 -6.94 -15.27
N SER A 35 12.16 -6.79 -14.24
CA SER A 35 13.42 -7.49 -14.10
C SER A 35 13.79 -7.53 -12.62
N ASP A 36 14.41 -8.62 -12.16
CA ASP A 36 14.86 -8.69 -10.78
C ASP A 36 16.38 -8.52 -10.64
N ARG A 37 17.12 -8.56 -11.74
CA ARG A 37 18.56 -8.36 -11.70
C ARG A 37 19.03 -7.70 -12.99
N PRO A 38 19.20 -6.41 -13.00
CA PRO A 38 18.93 -5.46 -11.91
C PRO A 38 17.43 -5.31 -11.68
N LEU A 39 17.06 -4.88 -10.51
CA LEU A 39 15.65 -4.68 -10.20
C LEU A 39 15.09 -3.55 -11.04
N GLU A 40 14.03 -3.83 -11.77
CA GLU A 40 13.32 -2.82 -12.54
C GLU A 40 11.83 -3.06 -12.39
N GLY A 41 11.10 -2.03 -12.05
CA GLY A 41 9.68 -2.17 -11.87
C GLY A 41 8.97 -0.84 -11.67
N ASP A 42 7.66 -0.93 -11.55
CA ASP A 42 6.80 0.23 -11.32
C ASP A 42 5.97 0.01 -10.07
N ILE A 43 5.71 1.10 -9.37
CA ILE A 43 4.74 1.12 -8.29
C ILE A 43 3.70 2.16 -8.67
N ALA A 44 2.45 1.74 -8.84
CA ALA A 44 1.36 2.66 -9.15
C ALA A 44 0.51 2.86 -7.90
N ILE A 45 0.39 4.09 -7.43
CA ILE A 45 -0.40 4.41 -6.24
C ILE A 45 -1.58 5.26 -6.68
N CYS A 46 -2.78 4.84 -6.28
CA CYS A 46 -3.99 5.54 -6.64
C CYS A 46 -4.27 6.62 -5.60
N ALA A 47 -3.97 7.86 -5.95
CA ALA A 47 -4.03 8.97 -5.02
C ALA A 47 -5.41 9.15 -4.34
N PRO A 48 -6.54 9.08 -5.06
CA PRO A 48 -7.82 9.23 -4.39
C PRO A 48 -8.10 8.11 -3.38
N VAL A 49 -7.65 6.89 -3.65
CA VAL A 49 -7.84 5.80 -2.71
C VAL A 49 -7.01 6.03 -1.46
N VAL A 50 -5.77 6.48 -1.63
CA VAL A 50 -4.90 6.80 -0.49
C VAL A 50 -5.51 7.87 0.39
N ALA A 51 -6.06 8.92 -0.23
CA ALA A 51 -6.67 10.01 0.54
C ALA A 51 -7.86 9.49 1.34
N ARG A 52 -8.69 8.65 0.72
CA ARG A 52 -9.86 8.10 1.41
C ARG A 52 -9.45 7.18 2.56
N GLU A 53 -8.48 6.32 2.32
CA GLU A 53 -8.02 5.40 3.35
C GLU A 53 -7.38 6.13 4.52
N ALA A 54 -6.58 7.14 4.25
CA ALA A 54 -5.95 7.92 5.31
C ALA A 54 -7.00 8.61 6.16
N ALA A 55 -8.01 9.20 5.51
CA ALA A 55 -9.09 9.87 6.23
C ALA A 55 -9.88 8.87 7.08
N ASP A 56 -10.20 7.72 6.50
CA ASP A 56 -10.96 6.69 7.22
C ASP A 56 -10.21 6.16 8.42
N ARG A 57 -8.89 6.07 8.33
CA ARG A 57 -8.09 5.54 9.43
C ARG A 57 -7.59 6.62 10.38
N GLY A 58 -7.82 7.89 10.07
CA GLY A 58 -7.36 8.98 10.92
C GLY A 58 -5.85 9.12 10.96
N ILE A 59 -5.18 8.87 9.85
CA ILE A 59 -3.74 9.01 9.77
C ILE A 59 -3.38 10.05 8.73
N GLU A 60 -2.14 10.55 8.84
CA GLU A 60 -1.64 11.51 7.88
C GLU A 60 -1.51 10.88 6.51
N ARG A 61 -1.85 11.66 5.50
CA ARG A 61 -1.74 11.17 4.13
C ARG A 61 -0.32 10.81 3.77
N ASP A 62 0.64 11.65 4.19
CA ASP A 62 2.04 11.37 3.90
C ASP A 62 2.50 10.06 4.51
N ALA A 63 2.04 9.76 5.72
CA ALA A 63 2.39 8.51 6.38
C ALA A 63 1.84 7.32 5.61
N HIS A 64 0.64 7.46 5.07
CA HIS A 64 0.05 6.37 4.30
C HIS A 64 0.79 6.17 2.97
N TYR A 65 1.16 7.28 2.29
CA TYR A 65 1.98 7.17 1.09
C TYR A 65 3.32 6.50 1.39
N ALA A 66 3.97 6.87 2.50
CA ALA A 66 5.24 6.27 2.86
C ALA A 66 5.08 4.77 3.08
N HIS A 67 4.02 4.37 3.77
CA HIS A 67 3.76 2.96 4.03
C HIS A 67 3.56 2.18 2.71
N LEU A 68 2.74 2.71 1.82
CA LEU A 68 2.46 2.03 0.56
C LEU A 68 3.69 1.96 -0.33
N THR A 69 4.53 2.99 -0.29
CA THR A 69 5.77 2.99 -1.07
C THR A 69 6.73 1.93 -0.55
N VAL A 70 6.92 1.86 0.76
CA VAL A 70 7.78 0.83 1.36
C VAL A 70 7.22 -0.56 1.06
N HIS A 71 5.92 -0.73 1.21
CA HIS A 71 5.26 -1.99 0.94
C HIS A 71 5.49 -2.42 -0.52
N GLY A 72 5.30 -1.49 -1.45
CA GLY A 72 5.52 -1.78 -2.86
C GLY A 72 6.96 -2.12 -3.17
N MET A 73 7.91 -1.40 -2.55
CA MET A 73 9.33 -1.69 -2.75
C MET A 73 9.69 -3.08 -2.26
N LEU A 74 9.13 -3.51 -1.14
CA LEU A 74 9.38 -4.85 -0.63
C LEU A 74 8.76 -5.90 -1.56
N HIS A 75 7.56 -5.65 -2.06
CA HIS A 75 6.95 -6.57 -3.03
C HIS A 75 7.82 -6.72 -4.28
N LEU A 76 8.37 -5.63 -4.79
CA LEU A 76 9.21 -5.70 -5.98
C LEU A 76 10.43 -6.58 -5.76
N GLN A 77 10.87 -6.69 -4.50
CA GLN A 77 12.04 -7.49 -4.17
C GLN A 77 11.67 -8.91 -3.74
N GLY A 78 10.42 -9.30 -3.91
CA GLY A 78 10.01 -10.67 -3.70
C GLY A 78 9.34 -10.95 -2.37
N PHE A 79 9.21 -9.95 -1.49
CA PHE A 79 8.49 -10.18 -0.25
C PHE A 79 7.00 -10.34 -0.54
N ASP A 80 6.34 -11.15 0.25
CA ASP A 80 4.95 -11.48 0.04
C ASP A 80 4.23 -11.51 1.38
N HIS A 81 2.92 -11.44 1.35
CA HIS A 81 2.12 -11.47 2.57
C HIS A 81 0.98 -12.47 2.48
N VAL A 82 1.10 -13.44 1.58
CA VAL A 82 0.05 -14.44 1.41
C VAL A 82 0.07 -15.44 2.57
N LYS A 83 1.26 -15.92 2.94
CA LYS A 83 1.37 -16.83 4.07
C LYS A 83 1.56 -16.04 5.34
N ALA A 84 1.01 -16.53 6.43
CA ALA A 84 1.05 -15.80 7.69
C ALA A 84 2.47 -15.45 8.12
N ALA A 85 3.40 -16.40 8.02
CA ALA A 85 4.78 -16.14 8.43
C ALA A 85 5.43 -15.09 7.55
N ASP A 86 5.14 -15.11 6.24
CA ASP A 86 5.68 -14.13 5.32
C ASP A 86 5.08 -12.75 5.57
N ALA A 87 3.80 -12.71 5.91
CA ALA A 87 3.13 -11.46 6.23
C ALA A 87 3.76 -10.82 7.46
N VAL A 88 4.04 -11.60 8.51
CA VAL A 88 4.68 -11.07 9.71
C VAL A 88 6.05 -10.52 9.39
N ARG A 89 6.83 -11.25 8.61
CA ARG A 89 8.17 -10.80 8.24
C ARG A 89 8.12 -9.51 7.45
N MET A 90 7.22 -9.43 6.49
CA MET A 90 7.09 -8.24 5.67
C MET A 90 6.64 -7.05 6.50
N GLU A 91 5.64 -7.24 7.38
CA GLU A 91 5.15 -6.16 8.23
C GLU A 91 6.20 -5.68 9.20
N ASN A 92 7.01 -6.59 9.74
CA ASN A 92 8.09 -6.19 10.62
C ASN A 92 9.14 -5.35 9.89
N LEU A 93 9.45 -5.70 8.65
CA LEU A 93 10.38 -4.91 7.84
C LEU A 93 9.80 -3.55 7.53
N GLU A 94 8.52 -3.50 7.15
CA GLU A 94 7.86 -2.21 6.88
C GLU A 94 7.94 -1.30 8.10
N THR A 95 7.62 -1.85 9.27
CA THR A 95 7.63 -1.08 10.50
C THR A 95 9.01 -0.52 10.81
N ARG A 96 10.05 -1.35 10.64
CA ARG A 96 11.42 -0.92 10.92
C ARG A 96 11.89 0.14 9.94
N ILE A 97 11.60 -0.03 8.65
CA ILE A 97 12.00 0.94 7.65
C ILE A 97 11.29 2.26 7.89
N LEU A 98 9.98 2.20 8.15
CA LEU A 98 9.22 3.42 8.39
C LEU A 98 9.67 4.13 9.66
N ALA A 99 10.01 3.39 10.70
CA ALA A 99 10.54 4.00 11.92
C ALA A 99 11.84 4.74 11.63
N ALA A 100 12.71 4.13 10.83
CA ALA A 100 13.97 4.79 10.46
C ALA A 100 13.73 6.05 9.66
N LEU A 101 12.62 6.13 8.93
CA LEU A 101 12.26 7.32 8.18
C LEU A 101 11.47 8.35 9.00
N GLY A 102 11.16 8.03 10.25
CA GLY A 102 10.44 8.96 11.11
C GLY A 102 8.94 8.75 11.17
N TYR A 103 8.45 7.63 10.68
CA TYR A 103 7.02 7.36 10.68
C TYR A 103 6.66 6.33 11.75
N ALA A 104 5.46 6.48 12.31
CA ALA A 104 4.97 5.55 13.31
C ALA A 104 4.62 4.21 12.68
N ASP A 105 4.50 3.20 13.53
CA ASP A 105 4.12 1.86 13.10
C ASP A 105 2.77 1.91 12.37
N PRO A 106 2.71 1.53 11.11
CA PRO A 106 1.46 1.62 10.35
C PRO A 106 0.41 0.61 10.81
N TYR A 107 0.82 -0.38 11.59
CA TYR A 107 -0.09 -1.42 12.06
C TYR A 107 -0.56 -1.19 13.48
N ARG A 108 -0.16 -0.06 14.11
CA ARG A 108 -0.64 0.25 15.45
C ARG A 108 -2.10 0.62 15.40
N GLU A 109 -2.76 0.49 16.53
CA GLU A 109 -4.11 0.97 16.62
C GLU A 109 -4.11 2.48 16.64
N VAL A 110 -5.03 3.08 15.90
CA VAL A 110 -5.15 4.51 15.85
C VAL A 110 -6.49 4.86 16.47
N ALA A 111 -6.49 5.88 17.34
CA ALA A 111 -7.73 6.29 17.97
C ALA A 111 -8.71 6.72 16.89
N ALA A 112 -9.97 6.35 17.08
CA ALA A 112 -10.97 6.73 16.12
C ALA A 112 -11.13 8.23 16.11
N PRO A 113 -11.48 8.82 14.97
CA PRO A 113 -11.75 10.24 14.93
C PRO A 113 -12.90 10.60 15.87
N ALA A 114 -12.90 11.82 16.31
CA ALA A 114 -13.93 12.28 17.24
C ALA A 114 -15.32 12.02 16.71
N ARG A 115 -15.50 12.05 15.41
CA ARG A 115 -16.78 11.75 14.83
C ARG A 115 -16.85 10.38 14.29
N ALA A 116 -16.12 9.50 14.82
CA ALA A 116 -16.12 8.16 14.34
C ALA A 116 -17.50 7.62 14.42
N ARG A 117 -17.84 6.85 13.48
CA ARG A 117 -19.08 6.16 13.49
C ARG A 117 -18.80 4.73 13.28
N PRO A 118 -19.72 3.94 13.62
CA PRO A 118 -19.55 2.52 13.45
C PRO A 118 -19.31 2.26 11.99
N ARG A 119 -18.27 1.58 11.70
CA ARG A 119 -18.00 1.21 10.36
C ARG A 119 -17.83 -0.22 10.34
N LYS A 120 -18.37 -0.84 9.36
CA LYS A 120 -18.05 -2.17 9.23
C LYS A 120 -16.64 -2.23 8.95
N PRO A 121 -16.06 -3.21 9.40
CA PRO A 121 -14.72 -3.49 9.20
C PRO A 121 -14.48 -3.25 7.79
N ALA A 122 -13.69 -2.40 7.59
CA ALA A 122 -13.38 -2.10 6.32
C ALA A 122 -13.16 -3.27 5.57
N ALA A 123 -13.74 -3.27 4.51
CA ALA A 123 -13.33 -4.19 3.61
C ALA A 123 -11.88 -4.13 3.69
N LYS A 124 -11.32 -5.23 3.90
CA LYS A 124 -10.00 -5.30 3.96
C LYS A 124 -9.49 -4.78 2.75
N ASN A 125 -8.48 -4.11 2.85
CA ASN A 125 -7.80 -3.74 1.68
C ASN A 125 -7.63 -4.91 0.84
N PRO A 126 -7.89 -4.79 -0.41
CA PRO A 126 -7.62 -5.88 -1.32
C PRO A 126 -6.18 -6.21 -1.25
N PRO A 127 -5.86 -7.37 -1.62
CA PRO A 127 -4.49 -7.78 -1.67
C PRO A 127 -3.72 -6.85 -2.52
N ARG A 128 -2.63 -6.46 -2.06
CA ARG A 128 -1.78 -5.56 -2.78
C ARG A 128 -0.88 -6.27 -3.71
#